data_e3485a211f06f09e0280c00aaabd89cb
#
_entry.id   e3485a211f06f09e0280c00aaabd89cb
#
_cell.length_a   1.000
_cell.length_b   1.000
_cell.length_c   1.000
_cell.angle_alpha   90.00
_cell.angle_beta   90.00
_cell.angle_gamma   90.00
#
_symmetry.space_group_name_H-M   'P 1'
#
loop_
_entity.id
_entity.type
_entity.pdbx_description
1 polymer ?
#
loop_
_entity_poly.entity_id
_entity_poly.type
_entity_poly.pdbx_seq_one_letter_code
_entity_poly.pdbx_strand_id
1 'polypeptide(L)'
;MNKKTKKLTLILIVVLVILAFFLTPKLLDSLPKHFSISSDANFYIVGYHNIEGYKLDDSEFKKVSDEKVDIVKGQINPTVKRAELSNRYLVFSEEGKPHGVIGRVTAIDFKVGEIKHHKTDDYAYTSSGSNPDYYFTSASNYIATFDSTLKKLDKYIFEKPAILSDFSNEGNHLYFLGSDAKTDSNRQNPNYLYHFSFHDNKLQLENKESLFEQPEVTYYFNNSLVRGNYLYATSSGYHKDSTKEKVILGQIFHYNMDSGTKEFIDLPEIAPSNLYELKGDLVAIEHSTVYSKKIGFSLFHLTNHSSQFIDLSEFGFDVNKDSLKDVKQIDDDTLLVLVGNKILNYQISTNTVLSQKEVDPHSFHIWVK
;
A
#
# COMPACT_ATOMS: atom_id res chain seq x y z
N MET A 1 -9.65 -21.42 -59.07
CA MET A 1 -9.80 -21.78 -57.66
C MET A 1 -11.17 -22.40 -57.49
N ASN A 2 -11.22 -23.65 -57.04
CA ASN A 2 -12.46 -24.44 -56.93
C ASN A 2 -13.40 -23.86 -55.88
N LYS A 3 -14.75 -23.96 -56.02
CA LYS A 3 -15.76 -23.42 -55.09
C LYS A 3 -15.53 -23.87 -53.63
N LYS A 4 -14.98 -25.09 -53.44
CA LYS A 4 -14.58 -25.61 -52.10
C LYS A 4 -13.40 -24.84 -51.49
N THR A 5 -12.40 -24.49 -52.30
CA THR A 5 -11.21 -23.74 -51.83
C THR A 5 -11.59 -22.31 -51.40
N LYS A 6 -12.48 -21.64 -52.17
CA LYS A 6 -12.98 -20.31 -51.80
C LYS A 6 -13.75 -20.32 -50.46
N LYS A 7 -14.55 -21.36 -50.21
CA LYS A 7 -15.30 -21.51 -48.96
C LYS A 7 -14.38 -21.76 -47.78
N LEU A 8 -13.33 -22.55 -47.94
CA LEU A 8 -12.35 -22.85 -46.91
C LEU A 8 -11.51 -21.61 -46.56
N THR A 9 -11.10 -20.85 -47.58
CA THR A 9 -10.37 -19.57 -47.38
C THR A 9 -11.21 -18.54 -46.64
N LEU A 10 -12.51 -18.45 -46.96
CA LEU A 10 -13.42 -17.53 -46.28
C LEU A 10 -13.60 -17.91 -44.80
N ILE A 11 -13.77 -19.20 -44.50
CA ILE A 11 -13.86 -19.69 -43.11
C ILE A 11 -12.58 -19.41 -42.36
N LEU A 12 -11.41 -19.63 -42.94
CA LEU A 12 -10.11 -19.36 -42.34
C LEU A 12 -9.94 -17.87 -42.03
N ILE A 13 -10.33 -16.98 -42.94
CA ILE A 13 -10.28 -15.52 -42.70
C ILE A 13 -11.21 -15.12 -41.55
N VAL A 14 -12.44 -15.64 -41.51
CA VAL A 14 -13.38 -15.36 -40.42
C VAL A 14 -12.84 -15.85 -39.09
N VAL A 15 -12.27 -17.03 -39.01
CA VAL A 15 -11.64 -17.57 -37.79
C VAL A 15 -10.44 -16.72 -37.35
N LEU A 16 -9.59 -16.29 -38.31
CA LEU A 16 -8.46 -15.39 -37.98
C LEU A 16 -8.91 -14.02 -37.51
N VAL A 17 -9.98 -13.45 -38.10
CA VAL A 17 -10.57 -12.18 -37.64
C VAL A 17 -11.16 -12.32 -36.22
N ILE A 18 -11.88 -13.42 -35.97
CA ILE A 18 -12.43 -13.70 -34.61
C ILE A 18 -11.28 -13.88 -33.59
N LEU A 19 -10.27 -14.69 -33.94
CA LEU A 19 -9.08 -14.86 -33.10
C LEU A 19 -8.34 -13.54 -32.88
N ALA A 20 -8.15 -12.72 -33.91
CA ALA A 20 -7.56 -11.40 -33.77
C ALA A 20 -8.41 -10.51 -32.83
N PHE A 21 -9.74 -10.52 -32.99
CA PHE A 21 -10.63 -9.72 -32.13
C PHE A 21 -10.58 -10.12 -30.65
N PHE A 22 -10.37 -11.40 -30.33
CA PHE A 22 -10.25 -11.88 -28.95
C PHE A 22 -8.83 -11.84 -28.39
N LEU A 23 -7.80 -11.94 -29.24
CA LEU A 23 -6.41 -11.96 -28.78
C LEU A 23 -5.77 -10.57 -28.71
N THR A 24 -6.13 -9.65 -29.62
CA THR A 24 -5.56 -8.28 -29.65
C THR A 24 -5.80 -7.49 -28.38
N PRO A 25 -7.00 -7.46 -27.76
CA PRO A 25 -7.17 -6.73 -26.52
C PRO A 25 -6.32 -7.30 -25.36
N LYS A 26 -6.18 -8.64 -25.30
CA LYS A 26 -5.35 -9.30 -24.28
C LYS A 26 -3.86 -9.06 -24.49
N LEU A 27 -3.43 -9.01 -25.75
CA LEU A 27 -2.04 -8.73 -26.12
C LEU A 27 -1.70 -7.26 -25.84
N LEU A 28 -2.57 -6.34 -26.24
CA LEU A 28 -2.41 -4.90 -25.98
C LEU A 28 -2.36 -4.58 -24.48
N ASP A 29 -3.12 -5.31 -23.66
CA ASP A 29 -3.14 -5.15 -22.21
C ASP A 29 -1.85 -5.63 -21.52
N SER A 30 -1.08 -6.49 -22.18
CA SER A 30 0.20 -6.99 -21.67
C SER A 30 1.40 -6.16 -22.10
N LEU A 31 1.22 -5.22 -23.02
CA LEU A 31 2.31 -4.34 -23.44
C LEU A 31 2.56 -3.26 -22.41
N PRO A 32 3.83 -2.89 -22.18
CA PRO A 32 4.17 -1.73 -21.38
C PRO A 32 3.51 -0.47 -21.92
N LYS A 33 3.05 0.40 -21.03
CA LYS A 33 2.60 1.75 -21.38
C LYS A 33 3.70 2.74 -21.05
N HIS A 34 3.72 3.87 -21.76
CA HIS A 34 4.74 4.88 -21.58
C HIS A 34 4.12 6.23 -21.28
N PHE A 35 4.85 7.05 -20.53
CA PHE A 35 4.55 8.45 -20.21
C PHE A 35 5.85 9.26 -20.21
N SER A 36 5.73 10.57 -20.40
CA SER A 36 6.89 11.47 -20.44
C SER A 36 7.29 11.90 -19.03
N ILE A 37 8.58 11.81 -18.73
CA ILE A 37 9.15 12.30 -17.47
C ILE A 37 9.55 13.77 -17.67
N SER A 38 8.97 14.68 -16.90
CA SER A 38 9.37 16.10 -16.90
C SER A 38 10.65 16.31 -16.11
N SER A 39 11.64 16.99 -16.68
CA SER A 39 12.85 17.40 -15.97
C SER A 39 12.56 18.41 -14.86
N ASP A 40 11.50 19.19 -15.02
CA ASP A 40 11.15 20.32 -14.14
C ASP A 40 10.29 19.90 -12.95
N ALA A 41 9.76 18.66 -12.94
CA ALA A 41 8.99 18.17 -11.82
C ALA A 41 9.89 17.82 -10.63
N ASN A 42 9.50 18.26 -9.42
CA ASN A 42 10.09 17.83 -8.15
C ASN A 42 9.40 16.58 -7.62
N PHE A 43 8.11 16.41 -7.91
CA PHE A 43 7.32 15.26 -7.54
C PHE A 43 6.21 15.01 -8.55
N TYR A 44 5.63 13.82 -8.47
CA TYR A 44 4.48 13.41 -9.29
C TYR A 44 3.33 12.97 -8.41
N ILE A 45 2.11 13.24 -8.87
CA ILE A 45 0.88 12.69 -8.31
C ILE A 45 0.39 11.62 -9.26
N VAL A 46 0.24 10.40 -8.73
CA VAL A 46 -0.20 9.23 -9.48
C VAL A 46 -1.68 9.00 -9.23
N GLY A 47 -2.45 9.01 -10.30
CA GLY A 47 -3.86 8.69 -10.33
C GLY A 47 -4.16 7.39 -11.07
N TYR A 48 -5.44 7.02 -11.17
CA TYR A 48 -5.87 5.82 -11.92
C TYR A 48 -5.64 5.96 -13.41
N HIS A 49 -5.77 7.17 -13.95
CA HIS A 49 -5.75 7.45 -15.39
C HIS A 49 -4.78 8.56 -15.78
N ASN A 50 -3.94 9.00 -14.87
CA ASN A 50 -2.99 10.08 -15.14
C ASN A 50 -1.77 10.05 -14.20
N ILE A 51 -0.71 10.72 -14.64
CA ILE A 51 0.46 11.09 -13.83
C ILE A 51 0.67 12.59 -14.02
N GLU A 52 0.52 13.35 -12.95
CA GLU A 52 0.70 14.80 -12.96
C GLU A 52 2.04 15.15 -12.33
N GLY A 53 2.89 15.87 -13.05
CA GLY A 53 4.17 16.38 -12.56
C GLY A 53 4.03 17.80 -12.01
N TYR A 54 4.61 18.03 -10.85
CA TYR A 54 4.59 19.32 -10.16
C TYR A 54 5.98 19.79 -9.76
N LYS A 55 6.12 21.10 -9.77
CA LYS A 55 7.20 21.82 -9.11
C LYS A 55 6.62 22.59 -7.92
N LEU A 56 7.27 22.53 -6.78
CA LEU A 56 7.01 23.43 -5.67
C LEU A 56 7.98 24.62 -5.77
N ASP A 57 7.46 25.84 -5.91
CA ASP A 57 8.21 27.06 -6.11
C ASP A 57 7.67 28.12 -5.14
N ASP A 58 8.50 28.59 -4.21
CA ASP A 58 8.09 29.54 -3.16
C ASP A 58 6.79 29.10 -2.42
N SER A 59 6.71 27.83 -2.08
CA SER A 59 5.54 27.18 -1.46
C SER A 59 4.30 27.01 -2.36
N GLU A 60 4.33 27.45 -3.61
CA GLU A 60 3.21 27.34 -4.55
C GLU A 60 3.35 26.14 -5.50
N PHE A 61 2.22 25.46 -5.76
CA PHE A 61 2.19 24.31 -6.68
C PHE A 61 2.08 24.76 -8.14
N LYS A 62 3.09 24.44 -8.94
CA LYS A 62 3.08 24.64 -10.39
C LYS A 62 3.02 23.30 -11.11
N LYS A 63 1.91 23.01 -11.80
CA LYS A 63 1.82 21.83 -12.67
C LYS A 63 2.72 22.02 -13.88
N VAL A 64 3.64 21.08 -14.12
CA VAL A 64 4.61 21.12 -15.23
C VAL A 64 4.37 20.01 -16.26
N SER A 65 3.62 18.97 -15.90
CA SER A 65 3.16 17.94 -16.85
C SER A 65 1.85 17.31 -16.41
N ASP A 66 1.09 16.76 -17.39
CA ASP A 66 -0.15 16.02 -17.17
C ASP A 66 -0.25 14.92 -18.24
N GLU A 67 0.18 13.72 -17.88
CA GLU A 67 0.22 12.56 -18.77
C GLU A 67 -1.03 11.70 -18.56
N LYS A 68 -1.86 11.58 -19.59
CA LYS A 68 -3.06 10.73 -19.58
C LYS A 68 -2.69 9.30 -19.96
N VAL A 69 -2.67 8.43 -18.97
CA VAL A 69 -2.32 7.02 -19.12
C VAL A 69 -3.11 6.17 -18.15
N ASP A 70 -3.81 5.15 -18.66
CA ASP A 70 -4.55 4.21 -17.82
C ASP A 70 -3.58 3.33 -17.03
N ILE A 71 -3.53 3.52 -15.72
CA ILE A 71 -2.64 2.82 -14.80
C ILE A 71 -3.41 1.71 -14.10
N VAL A 72 -4.54 2.05 -13.48
CA VAL A 72 -5.33 1.14 -12.65
C VAL A 72 -6.61 0.74 -13.37
N LYS A 73 -6.81 -0.56 -13.56
CA LYS A 73 -8.05 -1.12 -14.13
C LYS A 73 -8.98 -1.73 -13.11
N GLY A 74 -8.40 -2.22 -12.03
CA GLY A 74 -9.10 -2.78 -10.89
C GLY A 74 -9.43 -1.72 -9.85
N GLN A 75 -9.08 -2.02 -8.63
CA GLN A 75 -9.24 -1.15 -7.47
C GLN A 75 -7.96 -1.19 -6.64
N ILE A 76 -7.56 -0.06 -6.09
CA ILE A 76 -6.49 -0.01 -5.09
C ILE A 76 -7.13 -0.08 -3.71
N ASN A 77 -6.70 -1.07 -2.93
CA ASN A 77 -7.05 -1.14 -1.52
C ASN A 77 -6.23 -0.08 -0.76
N PRO A 78 -6.87 0.93 -0.14
CA PRO A 78 -6.14 2.03 0.51
C PRO A 78 -5.32 1.57 1.72
N THR A 79 -5.62 0.40 2.31
CA THR A 79 -4.92 -0.14 3.48
C THR A 79 -3.72 -1.02 3.11
N VAL A 80 -3.52 -1.35 1.84
CA VAL A 80 -2.39 -2.15 1.36
C VAL A 80 -1.27 -1.23 0.90
N LYS A 81 -0.07 -1.41 1.44
CA LYS A 81 1.09 -0.56 1.15
C LYS A 81 1.44 -0.51 -0.33
N ARG A 82 1.76 0.68 -0.78
CA ARG A 82 2.44 0.95 -2.05
C ARG A 82 3.93 1.08 -1.76
N ALA A 83 4.74 0.41 -2.54
CA ALA A 83 6.18 0.32 -2.30
C ALA A 83 6.98 1.19 -3.28
N GLU A 84 8.01 1.84 -2.78
CA GLU A 84 9.00 2.55 -3.59
C GLU A 84 10.29 1.73 -3.58
N LEU A 85 10.64 1.13 -4.74
CA LEU A 85 11.83 0.30 -4.85
C LEU A 85 12.98 1.11 -5.49
N SER A 86 14.15 1.08 -4.82
CA SER A 86 15.40 1.69 -5.33
C SER A 86 15.25 3.15 -5.76
N ASN A 87 14.36 3.94 -5.15
CA ASN A 87 14.04 5.32 -5.52
C ASN A 87 13.75 5.49 -7.03
N ARG A 88 13.20 4.45 -7.67
CA ARG A 88 12.95 4.42 -9.11
C ARG A 88 11.58 3.89 -9.47
N TYR A 89 11.11 2.87 -8.76
CA TYR A 89 9.88 2.17 -9.09
C TYR A 89 8.83 2.38 -8.01
N LEU A 90 7.62 2.76 -8.41
CA LEU A 90 6.44 2.60 -7.58
C LEU A 90 5.78 1.26 -7.92
N VAL A 91 5.65 0.37 -6.94
CA VAL A 91 5.03 -0.95 -7.11
C VAL A 91 3.86 -1.11 -6.15
N PHE A 92 2.75 -1.61 -6.65
CA PHE A 92 1.54 -1.82 -5.86
C PHE A 92 0.65 -2.92 -6.43
N SER A 93 -0.21 -3.46 -5.57
CA SER A 93 -1.22 -4.45 -5.94
C SER A 93 -2.54 -3.78 -6.29
N GLU A 94 -3.18 -4.26 -7.36
CA GLU A 94 -4.54 -3.90 -7.75
C GLU A 94 -5.46 -5.09 -7.50
N GLU A 95 -6.56 -4.83 -6.81
CA GLU A 95 -7.64 -5.82 -6.67
C GLU A 95 -8.42 -5.95 -7.99
N GLY A 96 -8.75 -7.17 -8.33
CA GLY A 96 -9.66 -7.48 -9.43
C GLY A 96 -11.13 -7.32 -9.02
N LYS A 97 -12.00 -7.94 -9.80
CA LYS A 97 -13.43 -8.04 -9.49
C LYS A 97 -13.82 -9.50 -9.41
N PRO A 98 -14.65 -9.91 -8.43
CA PRO A 98 -15.20 -11.25 -8.40
C PRO A 98 -15.87 -11.58 -9.74
N HIS A 99 -15.61 -12.77 -10.26
CA HIS A 99 -16.15 -13.29 -11.53
C HIS A 99 -15.70 -12.58 -12.83
N GLY A 100 -14.58 -11.84 -12.84
CA GLY A 100 -14.18 -11.19 -14.09
C GLY A 100 -12.72 -10.79 -14.21
N VAL A 101 -12.23 -9.95 -13.36
CA VAL A 101 -10.88 -9.38 -13.45
C VAL A 101 -10.00 -9.95 -12.35
N ILE A 102 -8.95 -10.64 -12.74
CA ILE A 102 -7.91 -11.10 -11.81
C ILE A 102 -7.12 -9.86 -11.33
N GLY A 103 -6.67 -9.89 -10.09
CA GLY A 103 -5.79 -8.87 -9.55
C GLY A 103 -4.46 -8.78 -10.30
N ARG A 104 -3.77 -7.66 -10.13
CA ARG A 104 -2.49 -7.39 -10.78
C ARG A 104 -1.51 -6.81 -9.77
N VAL A 105 -0.23 -6.95 -10.08
CA VAL A 105 0.83 -6.11 -9.54
C VAL A 105 1.25 -5.15 -10.65
N THR A 106 1.34 -3.87 -10.32
CA THR A 106 1.70 -2.79 -11.25
C THR A 106 3.00 -2.16 -10.81
N ALA A 107 3.92 -1.92 -11.74
CA ALA A 107 5.15 -1.17 -11.52
C ALA A 107 5.21 0.03 -12.47
N ILE A 108 5.53 1.19 -11.92
CA ILE A 108 5.78 2.44 -12.64
C ILE A 108 7.27 2.77 -12.49
N ASP A 109 7.99 2.80 -13.60
CA ASP A 109 9.40 3.20 -13.64
C ASP A 109 9.53 4.70 -13.93
N PHE A 110 9.84 5.48 -12.89
CA PHE A 110 10.00 6.93 -13.00
C PHE A 110 11.35 7.38 -13.60
N LYS A 111 12.23 6.44 -13.95
CA LYS A 111 13.46 6.78 -14.67
C LYS A 111 13.27 6.83 -16.17
N VAL A 112 12.41 5.94 -16.72
CA VAL A 112 12.20 5.82 -18.17
C VAL A 112 10.76 6.08 -18.61
N GLY A 113 9.83 6.33 -17.66
CA GLY A 113 8.43 6.59 -17.96
C GLY A 113 7.71 5.35 -18.49
N GLU A 114 7.89 4.19 -17.84
CA GLU A 114 7.30 2.93 -18.26
C GLU A 114 6.36 2.37 -17.19
N ILE A 115 5.22 1.82 -17.59
CA ILE A 115 4.26 1.16 -16.72
C ILE A 115 4.10 -0.28 -17.17
N LYS A 116 4.30 -1.21 -16.25
CA LYS A 116 4.14 -2.66 -16.44
C LYS A 116 3.09 -3.23 -15.52
N HIS A 117 2.46 -4.30 -15.95
CA HIS A 117 1.48 -5.04 -15.18
C HIS A 117 1.78 -6.54 -15.23
N HIS A 118 1.65 -7.19 -14.09
CA HIS A 118 1.69 -8.65 -13.98
C HIS A 118 0.37 -9.15 -13.37
N LYS A 119 -0.34 -10.03 -14.10
CA LYS A 119 -1.55 -10.69 -13.58
C LYS A 119 -1.15 -11.68 -12.52
N THR A 120 -1.88 -11.72 -11.45
CA THR A 120 -1.65 -12.60 -10.32
C THR A 120 -2.67 -13.73 -10.27
N ASP A 121 -2.49 -14.66 -9.33
CA ASP A 121 -3.35 -15.83 -9.21
C ASP A 121 -4.66 -15.53 -8.45
N ASP A 122 -4.76 -14.34 -7.83
CA ASP A 122 -5.88 -13.96 -6.97
C ASP A 122 -6.50 -12.62 -7.40
N TYR A 123 -7.69 -12.30 -6.89
CA TYR A 123 -8.38 -11.04 -7.15
C TYR A 123 -8.28 -10.04 -5.99
N ALA A 124 -7.89 -10.48 -4.79
CA ALA A 124 -7.77 -9.62 -3.61
C ALA A 124 -6.46 -9.88 -2.86
N TYR A 125 -5.88 -8.82 -2.35
CA TYR A 125 -4.68 -8.85 -1.51
C TYR A 125 -4.99 -8.25 -0.15
N THR A 126 -4.44 -8.84 0.91
CA THR A 126 -4.70 -8.44 2.29
C THR A 126 -3.57 -7.60 2.86
N SER A 127 -2.37 -7.77 2.34
CA SER A 127 -1.21 -6.99 2.77
C SER A 127 -0.11 -6.97 1.73
N SER A 128 0.78 -6.01 1.85
CA SER A 128 1.98 -5.91 1.04
C SER A 128 3.10 -5.21 1.81
N GLY A 129 4.28 -5.22 1.22
CA GLY A 129 5.46 -4.53 1.69
C GLY A 129 6.61 -4.72 0.72
N SER A 130 7.77 -4.20 1.07
CA SER A 130 8.96 -4.27 0.23
C SER A 130 10.22 -4.21 1.08
N ASN A 131 11.31 -4.70 0.51
CA ASN A 131 12.65 -4.19 0.79
C ASN A 131 13.09 -3.31 -0.40
N PRO A 132 14.32 -2.77 -0.43
CA PRO A 132 14.75 -1.89 -1.51
C PRO A 132 14.64 -2.47 -2.93
N ASP A 133 14.69 -3.80 -3.08
CA ASP A 133 14.81 -4.47 -4.36
C ASP A 133 13.58 -5.30 -4.77
N TYR A 134 12.75 -5.69 -3.79
CA TYR A 134 11.67 -6.66 -3.99
C TYR A 134 10.35 -6.19 -3.38
N TYR A 135 9.27 -6.55 -4.04
CA TYR A 135 7.90 -6.32 -3.60
C TYR A 135 7.26 -7.63 -3.17
N PHE A 136 6.61 -7.61 -2.01
CA PHE A 136 5.89 -8.74 -1.44
C PHE A 136 4.41 -8.41 -1.34
N THR A 137 3.56 -9.33 -1.77
CA THR A 137 2.11 -9.18 -1.63
C THR A 137 1.47 -10.50 -1.22
N SER A 138 0.47 -10.44 -0.36
CA SER A 138 -0.20 -11.63 0.15
C SER A 138 -1.68 -11.65 -0.14
N ALA A 139 -2.16 -12.84 -0.46
CA ALA A 139 -3.53 -13.26 -0.18
C ALA A 139 -3.54 -14.10 1.10
N SER A 140 -4.73 -14.51 1.59
CA SER A 140 -4.85 -15.20 2.90
C SER A 140 -4.07 -16.51 3.02
N ASN A 141 -3.68 -17.14 1.91
CA ASN A 141 -3.01 -18.45 1.91
C ASN A 141 -1.60 -18.45 1.33
N TYR A 142 -1.10 -17.32 0.84
CA TYR A 142 0.27 -17.24 0.28
C TYR A 142 0.85 -15.83 0.34
N ILE A 143 2.18 -15.75 0.18
CA ILE A 143 2.93 -14.53 -0.13
C ILE A 143 3.59 -14.74 -1.48
N ALA A 144 3.44 -13.81 -2.41
CA ALA A 144 4.13 -13.78 -3.69
C ALA A 144 5.20 -12.68 -3.68
N THR A 145 6.37 -12.97 -4.24
CA THR A 145 7.52 -12.06 -4.33
C THR A 145 7.79 -11.69 -5.78
N PHE A 146 8.01 -10.41 -6.01
CA PHE A 146 8.29 -9.84 -7.32
C PHE A 146 9.54 -8.95 -7.28
N ASP A 147 10.34 -8.97 -8.34
CA ASP A 147 11.35 -7.95 -8.56
C ASP A 147 10.74 -6.66 -9.16
N SER A 148 11.55 -5.61 -9.31
CA SER A 148 11.12 -4.33 -9.89
C SER A 148 10.66 -4.42 -11.35
N THR A 149 10.98 -5.51 -12.06
CA THR A 149 10.52 -5.78 -13.44
C THR A 149 9.20 -6.55 -13.49
N LEU A 150 8.63 -6.86 -12.31
CA LEU A 150 7.45 -7.69 -12.08
C LEU A 150 7.65 -9.17 -12.45
N LYS A 151 8.88 -9.65 -12.49
CA LYS A 151 9.15 -11.09 -12.55
C LYS A 151 8.81 -11.68 -11.19
N LYS A 152 7.87 -12.63 -11.18
CA LYS A 152 7.56 -13.43 -9.98
C LYS A 152 8.76 -14.32 -9.68
N LEU A 153 9.32 -14.16 -8.47
CA LEU A 153 10.51 -14.89 -8.03
C LEU A 153 10.14 -16.11 -7.19
N ASP A 154 9.16 -15.92 -6.29
CA ASP A 154 8.75 -16.98 -5.37
C ASP A 154 7.28 -16.89 -4.97
N LYS A 155 6.77 -17.96 -4.38
CA LYS A 155 5.43 -18.04 -3.78
C LYS A 155 5.49 -18.94 -2.55
N TYR A 156 5.54 -18.32 -1.36
CA TYR A 156 5.41 -19.05 -0.10
C TYR A 156 3.93 -19.36 0.16
N ILE A 157 3.61 -20.62 0.50
CA ILE A 157 2.24 -21.06 0.79
C ILE A 157 2.13 -21.37 2.28
N PHE A 158 1.18 -20.75 2.98
CA PHE A 158 0.91 -21.03 4.38
C PHE A 158 0.23 -22.39 4.55
N GLU A 159 0.61 -23.12 5.59
CA GLU A 159 -0.09 -24.36 5.97
C GLU A 159 -1.55 -24.11 6.35
N LYS A 160 -1.82 -22.96 6.96
CA LYS A 160 -3.18 -22.48 7.29
C LYS A 160 -3.32 -21.04 6.83
N PRO A 161 -4.50 -20.65 6.31
CA PRO A 161 -4.74 -19.26 5.95
C PRO A 161 -4.48 -18.32 7.12
N ALA A 162 -3.86 -17.18 6.84
CA ALA A 162 -3.53 -16.15 7.82
C ALA A 162 -4.10 -14.80 7.40
N ILE A 163 -4.46 -13.97 8.38
CA ILE A 163 -4.80 -12.57 8.21
C ILE A 163 -3.58 -11.78 8.67
N LEU A 164 -2.98 -11.03 7.77
CA LEU A 164 -1.70 -10.37 7.96
C LEU A 164 -1.87 -8.85 7.95
N SER A 165 -1.08 -8.16 8.78
CA SER A 165 -0.80 -6.73 8.60
C SER A 165 0.09 -6.52 7.37
N ASP A 166 0.32 -5.27 6.98
CA ASP A 166 1.35 -4.98 5.98
C ASP A 166 2.75 -5.32 6.49
N PHE A 167 3.61 -5.70 5.55
CA PHE A 167 4.97 -6.11 5.87
C PHE A 167 5.84 -4.91 6.20
N SER A 168 6.77 -5.13 7.14
CA SER A 168 7.92 -4.26 7.37
C SER A 168 9.20 -5.06 7.18
N ASN A 169 10.32 -4.37 6.94
CA ASN A 169 11.58 -5.04 6.68
C ASN A 169 12.76 -4.36 7.37
N GLU A 170 13.78 -5.18 7.65
CA GLU A 170 15.13 -4.76 7.96
C GLU A 170 16.07 -5.55 7.03
N GLY A 171 16.61 -4.90 6.01
CA GLY A 171 17.36 -5.58 4.95
C GLY A 171 16.53 -6.67 4.25
N ASN A 172 17.01 -7.91 4.28
CA ASN A 172 16.33 -9.07 3.71
C ASN A 172 15.40 -9.80 4.68
N HIS A 173 15.24 -9.31 5.90
CA HIS A 173 14.29 -9.83 6.87
C HIS A 173 12.97 -9.10 6.78
N LEU A 174 11.88 -9.86 6.75
CA LEU A 174 10.52 -9.34 6.68
C LEU A 174 9.76 -9.75 7.93
N TYR A 175 9.04 -8.79 8.46
CA TYR A 175 8.25 -8.96 9.68
C TYR A 175 6.82 -8.54 9.40
N PHE A 176 5.86 -9.28 9.93
CA PHE A 176 4.48 -8.87 9.95
C PHE A 176 3.72 -9.50 11.11
N LEU A 177 2.72 -8.80 11.54
CA LEU A 177 1.80 -9.23 12.56
C LEU A 177 0.60 -9.90 11.89
N GLY A 178 0.07 -10.94 12.51
CA GLY A 178 -1.07 -11.62 11.93
C GLY A 178 -1.75 -12.55 12.91
N SER A 179 -2.86 -13.13 12.46
CA SER A 179 -3.59 -14.18 13.15
C SER A 179 -3.97 -15.27 12.17
N ASP A 180 -4.11 -16.49 12.64
CA ASP A 180 -4.66 -17.56 11.80
C ASP A 180 -6.11 -17.22 11.44
N ALA A 181 -6.49 -17.39 10.18
CA ALA A 181 -7.87 -17.21 9.77
C ALA A 181 -8.76 -18.30 10.43
N LYS A 182 -9.85 -17.88 11.06
CA LYS A 182 -10.74 -18.82 11.77
C LYS A 182 -11.36 -19.83 10.82
N THR A 183 -11.11 -21.10 11.11
CA THR A 183 -11.87 -22.20 10.53
C THR A 183 -12.95 -22.73 11.48
N ASP A 184 -12.94 -22.30 12.77
CA ASP A 184 -13.83 -22.78 13.81
C ASP A 184 -14.21 -21.61 14.75
N SER A 185 -15.52 -21.47 15.03
CA SER A 185 -16.09 -20.35 15.80
C SER A 185 -15.68 -20.29 17.28
N ASN A 186 -15.06 -21.33 17.79
CA ASN A 186 -14.72 -21.50 19.21
C ASN A 186 -13.22 -21.33 19.53
N ARG A 187 -12.38 -21.01 18.57
CA ARG A 187 -10.94 -20.86 18.80
C ARG A 187 -10.55 -19.41 19.01
N GLN A 188 -9.71 -19.17 20.00
CA GLN A 188 -8.96 -17.94 20.18
C GLN A 188 -8.03 -17.74 18.97
N ASN A 189 -7.92 -16.52 18.47
CA ASN A 189 -6.97 -16.16 17.41
C ASN A 189 -5.80 -15.41 18.02
N PRO A 190 -4.74 -16.10 18.46
CA PRO A 190 -3.57 -15.41 18.97
C PRO A 190 -2.95 -14.54 17.87
N ASN A 191 -2.44 -13.38 18.29
CA ASN A 191 -1.60 -12.59 17.41
C ASN A 191 -0.21 -13.23 17.36
N TYR A 192 0.30 -13.38 16.16
CA TYR A 192 1.65 -13.89 15.89
C TYR A 192 2.52 -12.80 15.28
N LEU A 193 3.80 -12.82 15.61
CA LEU A 193 4.84 -12.22 14.80
C LEU A 193 5.40 -13.28 13.86
N TYR A 194 5.35 -13.00 12.57
CA TYR A 194 5.99 -13.80 11.54
C TYR A 194 7.29 -13.11 11.12
N HIS A 195 8.37 -13.85 11.14
CA HIS A 195 9.67 -13.43 10.65
C HIS A 195 10.08 -14.29 9.48
N PHE A 196 10.31 -13.65 8.34
CA PHE A 196 10.81 -14.30 7.12
C PHE A 196 12.17 -13.73 6.76
N SER A 197 12.97 -14.57 6.08
CA SER A 197 14.13 -14.12 5.33
C SER A 197 13.90 -14.30 3.83
N PHE A 198 14.55 -13.46 3.03
CA PHE A 198 14.53 -13.58 1.57
C PHE A 198 15.95 -13.69 1.04
N HIS A 199 16.33 -14.91 0.61
CA HIS A 199 17.64 -15.22 0.07
C HIS A 199 17.51 -16.12 -1.16
N ASP A 200 18.41 -15.96 -2.13
CA ASP A 200 18.46 -16.76 -3.36
C ASP A 200 17.12 -16.82 -4.10
N ASN A 201 16.38 -15.71 -4.12
CA ASN A 201 15.04 -15.59 -4.69
C ASN A 201 13.98 -16.48 -4.02
N LYS A 202 14.17 -16.84 -2.75
CA LYS A 202 13.23 -17.64 -1.96
C LYS A 202 12.87 -16.94 -0.66
N LEU A 203 11.60 -17.00 -0.32
CA LEU A 203 11.07 -16.55 0.95
C LEU A 203 10.99 -17.74 1.90
N GLN A 204 11.64 -17.65 3.06
CA GLN A 204 11.69 -18.70 4.07
C GLN A 204 11.14 -18.16 5.39
N LEU A 205 10.22 -18.92 5.99
CA LEU A 205 9.74 -18.63 7.35
C LEU A 205 10.83 -19.05 8.34
N GLU A 206 11.43 -18.08 9.01
CA GLU A 206 12.44 -18.29 10.04
C GLU A 206 11.81 -18.57 11.41
N ASN A 207 10.78 -17.79 11.74
CA ASN A 207 10.09 -17.89 13.02
C ASN A 207 8.63 -17.47 12.92
N LYS A 208 7.79 -18.12 13.73
CA LYS A 208 6.42 -17.71 14.03
C LYS A 208 6.23 -17.81 15.53
N GLU A 209 6.14 -16.68 16.21
CA GLU A 209 5.99 -16.65 17.66
C GLU A 209 4.65 -16.05 18.08
N SER A 210 4.08 -16.56 19.18
CA SER A 210 2.90 -15.96 19.80
C SER A 210 3.31 -14.68 20.55
N LEU A 211 2.65 -13.58 20.23
CA LEU A 211 2.93 -12.29 20.89
C LEU A 211 2.41 -12.23 22.33
N PHE A 212 1.41 -13.04 22.69
CA PHE A 212 0.77 -13.00 24.00
C PHE A 212 0.54 -14.43 24.50
N GLU A 213 0.91 -14.69 25.75
CA GLU A 213 0.85 -16.03 26.35
C GLU A 213 -0.58 -16.55 26.56
N GLN A 214 -1.50 -15.65 26.86
CA GLN A 214 -2.91 -15.97 27.09
C GLN A 214 -3.80 -15.00 26.33
N PRO A 215 -4.09 -15.28 25.07
CA PRO A 215 -4.88 -14.38 24.27
C PRO A 215 -6.36 -14.48 24.62
N GLU A 216 -6.81 -13.74 25.63
CA GLU A 216 -8.24 -13.48 25.85
C GLU A 216 -8.79 -12.49 24.82
N VAL A 217 -7.88 -11.82 24.12
CA VAL A 217 -8.19 -10.79 23.12
C VAL A 217 -7.35 -10.99 21.86
N THR A 218 -7.92 -10.62 20.72
CA THR A 218 -7.20 -10.54 19.45
C THR A 218 -7.07 -9.08 19.07
N TYR A 219 -5.85 -8.57 18.96
CA TYR A 219 -5.57 -7.19 18.56
C TYR A 219 -5.70 -7.02 17.05
N TYR A 220 -6.12 -5.83 16.64
CA TYR A 220 -6.21 -5.41 15.23
C TYR A 220 -4.97 -4.60 14.88
N PHE A 221 -3.98 -5.26 14.31
CA PHE A 221 -2.79 -4.62 13.76
C PHE A 221 -3.02 -4.34 12.27
N ASN A 222 -2.64 -3.14 11.80
CA ASN A 222 -2.83 -2.74 10.41
C ASN A 222 -1.49 -2.60 9.69
N ASN A 223 -0.78 -1.50 9.88
CA ASN A 223 0.52 -1.26 9.29
C ASN A 223 1.63 -1.42 10.32
N SER A 224 2.81 -1.79 9.87
CA SER A 224 4.00 -1.90 10.73
C SER A 224 5.25 -1.29 10.08
N LEU A 225 6.23 -1.03 10.94
CA LEU A 225 7.55 -0.49 10.60
C LEU A 225 8.58 -1.13 11.51
N VAL A 226 9.72 -1.55 10.97
CA VAL A 226 10.89 -1.97 11.75
C VAL A 226 11.98 -0.90 11.66
N ARG A 227 12.61 -0.60 12.80
CA ARG A 227 13.78 0.26 12.91
C ARG A 227 14.77 -0.37 13.89
N GLY A 228 15.87 -0.90 13.38
CA GLY A 228 16.79 -1.71 14.17
C GLY A 228 16.06 -2.87 14.83
N ASN A 229 16.18 -3.00 16.13
CA ASN A 229 15.57 -4.09 16.89
C ASN A 229 14.14 -3.81 17.37
N TYR A 230 13.50 -2.75 16.87
CA TYR A 230 12.17 -2.36 17.29
C TYR A 230 11.16 -2.48 16.14
N LEU A 231 10.04 -3.14 16.45
CA LEU A 231 8.87 -3.17 15.59
C LEU A 231 7.80 -2.25 16.17
N TYR A 232 7.30 -1.35 15.35
CA TYR A 232 6.18 -0.47 15.62
C TYR A 232 5.00 -0.87 14.75
N ALA A 233 3.80 -0.96 15.32
CA ALA A 233 2.61 -1.28 14.54
C ALA A 233 1.41 -0.47 15.00
N THR A 234 0.60 -0.01 14.06
CA THR A 234 -0.67 0.64 14.37
C THR A 234 -1.65 -0.40 14.92
N SER A 235 -2.20 -0.12 16.12
CA SER A 235 -3.19 -0.95 16.79
C SER A 235 -4.50 -0.19 16.94
N SER A 236 -5.51 -0.56 16.16
CA SER A 236 -6.83 0.09 16.18
C SER A 236 -7.75 -0.44 17.27
N GLY A 237 -7.29 -1.37 18.09
CA GLY A 237 -8.04 -1.97 19.18
C GLY A 237 -7.97 -3.48 19.20
N TYR A 238 -8.97 -4.09 19.82
CA TYR A 238 -9.06 -5.55 19.94
C TYR A 238 -10.51 -6.02 20.02
N HIS A 239 -10.73 -7.31 19.86
CA HIS A 239 -11.96 -7.96 20.29
C HIS A 239 -11.69 -8.98 21.39
N LYS A 240 -12.63 -9.11 22.33
CA LYS A 240 -12.60 -10.16 23.34
C LYS A 240 -13.18 -11.44 22.73
N ASP A 241 -12.42 -12.52 22.76
CA ASP A 241 -12.84 -13.78 22.14
C ASP A 241 -14.08 -14.38 22.79
N SER A 242 -14.24 -14.22 24.12
CA SER A 242 -15.37 -14.75 24.87
C SER A 242 -16.70 -14.04 24.61
N THR A 243 -16.69 -12.72 24.43
CA THR A 243 -17.89 -11.88 24.29
C THR A 243 -18.09 -11.36 22.87
N LYS A 244 -17.06 -11.47 22.00
CA LYS A 244 -16.98 -10.81 20.68
C LYS A 244 -17.15 -9.30 20.74
N GLU A 245 -16.95 -8.70 21.93
CA GLU A 245 -16.98 -7.27 22.13
C GLU A 245 -15.79 -6.62 21.42
N LYS A 246 -16.06 -5.61 20.60
CA LYS A 246 -15.04 -4.78 19.95
C LYS A 246 -14.72 -3.58 20.82
N VAL A 247 -13.43 -3.38 21.09
CA VAL A 247 -12.91 -2.17 21.74
C VAL A 247 -12.03 -1.44 20.73
N ILE A 248 -12.38 -0.19 20.42
CA ILE A 248 -11.60 0.64 19.49
C ILE A 248 -10.68 1.52 20.32
N LEU A 249 -9.39 1.50 19.99
CA LEU A 249 -8.32 2.23 20.68
C LEU A 249 -7.50 3.03 19.68
N GLY A 250 -6.65 3.91 20.18
CA GLY A 250 -5.66 4.66 19.41
C GLY A 250 -4.28 4.38 19.95
N GLN A 251 -3.60 3.34 19.46
CA GLN A 251 -2.32 2.93 20.03
C GLN A 251 -1.31 2.55 18.96
N ILE A 252 -0.02 2.71 19.30
CA ILE A 252 1.10 2.07 18.65
C ILE A 252 1.54 0.90 19.52
N PHE A 253 1.58 -0.29 18.94
CA PHE A 253 2.26 -1.44 19.53
C PHE A 253 3.75 -1.30 19.24
N HIS A 254 4.55 -1.28 20.32
CA HIS A 254 6.00 -1.18 20.30
C HIS A 254 6.59 -2.47 20.87
N TYR A 255 7.40 -3.15 20.07
CA TYR A 255 7.99 -4.42 20.41
C TYR A 255 9.51 -4.40 20.21
N ASN A 256 10.26 -4.62 21.29
CA ASN A 256 11.69 -4.84 21.23
C ASN A 256 11.95 -6.32 20.93
N MET A 257 12.42 -6.62 19.73
CA MET A 257 12.61 -8.00 19.25
C MET A 257 13.75 -8.75 19.97
N ASP A 258 14.73 -8.03 20.57
CA ASP A 258 15.83 -8.66 21.30
C ASP A 258 15.41 -9.08 22.72
N SER A 259 14.75 -8.17 23.45
CA SER A 259 14.34 -8.41 24.83
C SER A 259 12.98 -9.09 24.96
N GLY A 260 12.17 -9.10 23.90
CA GLY A 260 10.78 -9.53 23.92
C GLY A 260 9.83 -8.57 24.64
N THR A 261 10.29 -7.36 25.01
CA THR A 261 9.48 -6.37 25.71
C THR A 261 8.42 -5.79 24.77
N LYS A 262 7.18 -5.73 25.25
CA LYS A 262 6.01 -5.26 24.50
C LYS A 262 5.31 -4.17 25.28
N GLU A 263 4.95 -3.08 24.60
CA GLU A 263 4.16 -2.00 25.19
C GLU A 263 3.16 -1.43 24.16
N PHE A 264 2.11 -0.81 24.67
CA PHE A 264 1.17 -0.05 23.87
C PHE A 264 1.28 1.42 24.24
N ILE A 265 1.54 2.27 23.25
CA ILE A 265 1.72 3.71 23.40
C ILE A 265 0.46 4.38 22.89
N ASP A 266 -0.20 5.18 23.75
CA ASP A 266 -1.43 5.86 23.39
C ASP A 266 -1.17 7.00 22.38
N LEU A 267 -2.04 7.09 21.39
CA LEU A 267 -2.09 8.17 20.42
C LEU A 267 -3.17 9.19 20.78
N PRO A 268 -3.05 10.44 20.31
CA PRO A 268 -4.04 11.49 20.57
C PRO A 268 -5.43 11.20 19.97
N GLU A 269 -5.51 10.29 18.96
CA GLU A 269 -6.75 9.95 18.27
C GLU A 269 -6.88 8.43 18.10
N ILE A 270 -8.13 7.94 18.03
CA ILE A 270 -8.45 6.50 17.97
C ILE A 270 -8.34 5.92 16.55
N ALA A 271 -8.35 4.59 16.47
CA ALA A 271 -8.39 3.80 15.23
C ALA A 271 -7.29 4.12 14.23
N PRO A 272 -5.99 4.06 14.62
CA PRO A 272 -4.90 4.23 13.66
C PRO A 272 -4.94 3.14 12.60
N SER A 273 -4.64 3.51 11.36
CA SER A 273 -4.67 2.63 10.19
C SER A 273 -3.33 2.62 9.45
N ASN A 274 -3.17 3.45 8.43
CA ASN A 274 -1.95 3.50 7.65
C ASN A 274 -0.82 4.23 8.40
N LEU A 275 0.41 3.76 8.17
CA LEU A 275 1.63 4.37 8.65
C LEU A 275 2.47 4.81 7.46
N TYR A 276 2.81 6.08 7.41
CA TYR A 276 3.65 6.69 6.38
C TYR A 276 5.02 7.01 6.99
N GLU A 277 6.05 6.41 6.43
CA GLU A 277 7.42 6.68 6.84
C GLU A 277 7.86 8.06 6.37
N LEU A 278 8.37 8.86 7.31
CA LEU A 278 8.94 10.16 7.06
C LEU A 278 10.46 10.12 7.31
N LYS A 279 11.14 11.27 7.19
CA LYS A 279 12.58 11.35 7.43
C LYS A 279 12.91 11.22 8.92
N GLY A 280 14.05 10.63 9.21
CA GLY A 280 14.55 10.48 10.58
C GLY A 280 13.70 9.52 11.41
N ASP A 281 13.27 9.97 12.59
CA ASP A 281 12.47 9.22 13.54
C ASP A 281 10.98 9.56 13.52
N LEU A 282 10.53 10.31 12.52
CA LEU A 282 9.15 10.78 12.38
C LEU A 282 8.33 9.83 11.49
N VAL A 283 7.09 9.59 11.88
CA VAL A 283 6.09 8.89 11.06
C VAL A 283 4.76 9.64 11.10
N ALA A 284 4.00 9.56 10.00
CA ALA A 284 2.63 10.01 9.98
C ALA A 284 1.69 8.80 10.09
N ILE A 285 0.68 8.88 10.94
CA ILE A 285 -0.25 7.79 11.24
C ILE A 285 -1.65 8.27 10.91
N GLU A 286 -2.26 7.70 9.90
CA GLU A 286 -3.65 7.94 9.54
C GLU A 286 -4.60 7.35 10.59
N HIS A 287 -5.74 8.00 10.81
CA HIS A 287 -6.81 7.49 11.65
C HIS A 287 -8.08 7.24 10.83
N SER A 288 -8.72 6.09 11.07
CA SER A 288 -9.92 5.71 10.34
C SER A 288 -11.06 6.69 10.59
N THR A 289 -11.51 7.40 9.58
CA THR A 289 -12.62 8.36 9.65
C THR A 289 -13.94 7.72 10.11
N VAL A 290 -14.09 6.40 9.89
CA VAL A 290 -15.29 5.66 10.31
C VAL A 290 -15.45 5.63 11.83
N TYR A 291 -14.33 5.51 12.55
CA TYR A 291 -14.33 5.41 14.01
C TYR A 291 -13.98 6.73 14.69
N SER A 292 -12.93 7.41 14.26
CA SER A 292 -12.48 8.68 14.84
C SER A 292 -13.46 9.84 14.60
N LYS A 293 -14.24 9.77 13.51
CA LYS A 293 -15.10 10.87 13.04
C LYS A 293 -14.34 12.16 12.74
N LYS A 294 -13.04 12.04 12.53
CA LYS A 294 -12.13 13.11 12.12
C LYS A 294 -11.35 12.70 10.90
N ILE A 295 -10.93 13.66 10.10
CA ILE A 295 -10.02 13.46 8.98
C ILE A 295 -8.68 14.08 9.36
N GLY A 296 -7.63 13.25 9.41
CA GLY A 296 -6.32 13.73 9.82
C GLY A 296 -5.32 12.60 10.04
N PHE A 297 -4.19 12.98 10.59
CA PHE A 297 -3.12 12.08 10.92
C PHE A 297 -2.39 12.52 12.18
N SER A 298 -1.78 11.58 12.91
CA SER A 298 -0.85 11.90 14.00
C SER A 298 0.58 11.92 13.45
N LEU A 299 1.34 12.95 13.79
CA LEU A 299 2.79 12.90 13.71
C LEU A 299 3.31 12.24 15.00
N PHE A 300 4.10 11.19 14.86
CA PHE A 300 4.62 10.39 15.96
C PHE A 300 6.13 10.25 15.85
N HIS A 301 6.83 10.54 16.95
CA HIS A 301 8.28 10.38 17.06
C HIS A 301 8.63 9.01 17.65
N LEU A 302 9.34 8.19 16.87
CA LEU A 302 9.71 6.82 17.26
C LEU A 302 10.65 6.78 18.48
N THR A 303 11.51 7.78 18.67
CA THR A 303 12.54 7.79 19.72
C THR A 303 11.98 8.18 21.10
N ASN A 304 11.13 9.21 21.17
CA ASN A 304 10.63 9.75 22.44
C ASN A 304 9.14 9.51 22.67
N HIS A 305 8.48 8.84 21.70
CA HIS A 305 7.05 8.49 21.70
C HIS A 305 6.10 9.68 21.80
N SER A 306 6.58 10.90 21.55
CA SER A 306 5.69 12.07 21.51
C SER A 306 4.84 12.06 20.25
N SER A 307 3.62 12.55 20.35
CA SER A 307 2.70 12.58 19.21
C SER A 307 1.79 13.80 19.24
N GLN A 308 1.40 14.26 18.04
CA GLN A 308 0.45 15.35 17.85
C GLN A 308 -0.53 14.96 16.72
N PHE A 309 -1.83 15.13 16.95
CA PHE A 309 -2.83 14.97 15.89
C PHE A 309 -3.01 16.25 15.10
N ILE A 310 -3.02 16.12 13.78
CA ILE A 310 -3.26 17.17 12.79
C ILE A 310 -4.68 16.95 12.25
N ASP A 311 -5.61 17.82 12.62
CA ASP A 311 -7.00 17.78 12.17
C ASP A 311 -7.14 18.52 10.84
N LEU A 312 -7.34 17.78 9.76
CA LEU A 312 -7.47 18.36 8.42
C LEU A 312 -8.82 19.04 8.19
N SER A 313 -9.81 18.84 9.05
CA SER A 313 -11.09 19.57 8.97
C SER A 313 -10.91 21.07 9.18
N GLU A 314 -9.88 21.49 9.93
CA GLU A 314 -9.50 22.89 10.11
C GLU A 314 -9.07 23.58 8.80
N PHE A 315 -8.67 22.77 7.80
CA PHE A 315 -8.27 23.23 6.47
C PHE A 315 -9.35 23.02 5.40
N GLY A 316 -10.60 22.75 5.83
CA GLY A 316 -11.78 22.68 4.97
C GLY A 316 -12.05 21.32 4.35
N PHE A 317 -11.53 20.22 4.93
CA PHE A 317 -11.86 18.86 4.51
C PHE A 317 -13.03 18.29 5.32
N ASP A 318 -13.86 17.50 4.65
CA ASP A 318 -15.08 16.90 5.19
C ASP A 318 -14.88 15.40 5.40
N VAL A 319 -14.97 14.95 6.64
CA VAL A 319 -14.80 13.53 7.03
C VAL A 319 -15.73 12.57 6.28
N ASN A 320 -16.87 13.05 5.76
CA ASN A 320 -17.83 12.21 5.02
C ASN A 320 -17.54 12.14 3.51
N LYS A 321 -16.63 12.95 3.00
CA LYS A 321 -16.35 13.07 1.55
C LYS A 321 -14.89 12.79 1.23
N ASP A 322 -14.00 13.22 2.12
CA ASP A 322 -12.57 13.21 1.91
C ASP A 322 -11.91 12.07 2.70
N SER A 323 -10.78 11.60 2.21
CA SER A 323 -9.92 10.63 2.89
C SER A 323 -8.47 11.01 2.67
N LEU A 324 -7.64 10.75 3.68
CA LEU A 324 -6.20 10.82 3.53
C LEU A 324 -5.75 9.70 2.57
N LYS A 325 -4.86 10.00 1.65
CA LYS A 325 -4.43 9.06 0.62
C LYS A 325 -2.94 8.79 0.63
N ASP A 326 -2.15 9.82 0.93
CA ASP A 326 -0.70 9.69 1.05
C ASP A 326 -0.09 10.88 1.79
N VAL A 327 1.04 10.66 2.46
CA VAL A 327 1.85 11.68 3.13
C VAL A 327 3.31 11.47 2.78
N LYS A 328 3.98 12.48 2.27
CA LYS A 328 5.41 12.45 1.93
C LYS A 328 6.13 13.66 2.48
N GLN A 329 7.30 13.43 3.03
CA GLN A 329 8.18 14.52 3.49
C GLN A 329 9.20 14.87 2.40
N ILE A 330 9.23 16.13 1.99
CA ILE A 330 10.18 16.62 0.96
C ILE A 330 11.44 17.21 1.57
N ASP A 331 11.31 17.90 2.70
CA ASP A 331 12.44 18.42 3.50
C ASP A 331 12.13 18.29 5.00
N ASP A 332 12.97 18.84 5.87
CA ASP A 332 12.85 18.63 7.31
C ASP A 332 11.58 19.26 7.93
N ASP A 333 10.98 20.24 7.27
CA ASP A 333 9.82 20.98 7.78
C ASP A 333 8.58 20.90 6.88
N THR A 334 8.65 20.24 5.73
CA THR A 334 7.60 20.28 4.71
C THR A 334 7.05 18.89 4.39
N LEU A 335 5.74 18.74 4.55
CA LEU A 335 4.99 17.57 4.10
C LEU A 335 4.13 17.90 2.87
N LEU A 336 4.12 16.98 1.91
CA LEU A 336 3.09 16.89 0.90
C LEU A 336 2.00 15.94 1.42
N VAL A 337 0.77 16.43 1.53
CA VAL A 337 -0.37 15.65 2.03
C VAL A 337 -1.42 15.54 0.95
N LEU A 338 -1.68 14.33 0.46
CA LEU A 338 -2.73 14.05 -0.52
C LEU A 338 -4.01 13.64 0.22
N VAL A 339 -5.03 14.47 0.12
CA VAL A 339 -6.32 14.28 0.80
C VAL A 339 -7.48 14.67 -0.11
N GLY A 340 -8.52 13.82 -0.18
CA GLY A 340 -9.64 14.03 -1.10
C GLY A 340 -9.16 14.18 -2.55
N ASN A 341 -9.44 15.33 -3.17
CA ASN A 341 -8.97 15.73 -4.50
C ASN A 341 -7.94 16.87 -4.45
N LYS A 342 -7.20 17.02 -3.36
CA LYS A 342 -6.22 18.10 -3.19
C LYS A 342 -4.87 17.55 -2.69
N ILE A 343 -3.81 18.26 -3.09
CA ILE A 343 -2.48 18.18 -2.48
C ILE A 343 -2.25 19.41 -1.64
N LEU A 344 -1.73 19.22 -0.43
CA LEU A 344 -1.35 20.28 0.50
C LEU A 344 0.16 20.38 0.62
N ASN A 345 0.66 21.61 0.72
CA ASN A 345 1.99 21.92 1.23
C ASN A 345 1.82 22.30 2.71
N TYR A 346 2.18 21.38 3.60
CA TYR A 346 2.00 21.53 5.04
C TYR A 346 3.35 21.75 5.73
N GLN A 347 3.43 22.79 6.55
CA GLN A 347 4.61 23.11 7.34
C GLN A 347 4.49 22.54 8.75
N ILE A 348 5.44 21.69 9.14
CA ILE A 348 5.43 20.98 10.44
C ILE A 348 5.62 21.96 11.60
N SER A 349 6.63 22.82 11.51
CA SER A 349 7.03 23.72 12.61
C SER A 349 5.97 24.74 13.01
N THR A 350 5.14 25.16 12.07
CA THR A 350 4.07 26.16 12.29
C THR A 350 2.69 25.56 12.36
N ASN A 351 2.55 24.25 12.07
CA ASN A 351 1.27 23.55 11.97
C ASN A 351 0.28 24.24 11.01
N THR A 352 0.77 24.61 9.81
CA THR A 352 -0.02 25.37 8.84
C THR A 352 0.04 24.78 7.44
N VAL A 353 -1.04 24.93 6.68
CA VAL A 353 -1.07 24.70 5.24
C VAL A 353 -0.60 25.98 4.54
N LEU A 354 0.55 25.94 3.89
CA LEU A 354 1.10 27.06 3.14
C LEU A 354 0.39 27.27 1.81
N SER A 355 0.05 26.19 1.13
CA SER A 355 -0.72 26.21 -0.12
C SER A 355 -1.45 24.88 -0.34
N GLN A 356 -2.45 24.92 -1.23
CA GLN A 356 -3.18 23.73 -1.67
C GLN A 356 -3.49 23.81 -3.16
N LYS A 357 -3.59 22.63 -3.80
CA LYS A 357 -3.88 22.51 -5.24
C LYS A 357 -4.83 21.36 -5.49
N GLU A 358 -5.84 21.59 -6.35
CA GLU A 358 -6.70 20.52 -6.84
C GLU A 358 -5.93 19.58 -7.77
N VAL A 359 -6.17 18.28 -7.61
CA VAL A 359 -5.61 17.17 -8.39
C VAL A 359 -6.75 16.26 -8.84
N ASP A 360 -6.43 15.27 -9.67
CA ASP A 360 -7.44 14.28 -10.08
C ASP A 360 -8.05 13.58 -8.85
N PRO A 361 -9.37 13.44 -8.74
CA PRO A 361 -10.04 12.82 -7.60
C PRO A 361 -9.67 11.34 -7.40
N HIS A 362 -9.18 10.68 -8.46
CA HIS A 362 -8.69 9.31 -8.41
C HIS A 362 -7.17 9.20 -8.14
N SER A 363 -6.52 10.31 -7.75
CA SER A 363 -5.13 10.30 -7.29
C SER A 363 -5.01 9.49 -6.00
N PHE A 364 -3.91 8.72 -5.87
CA PHE A 364 -3.74 7.82 -4.74
C PHE A 364 -2.31 7.77 -4.17
N HIS A 365 -1.33 8.39 -4.84
CA HIS A 365 0.06 8.35 -4.39
C HIS A 365 0.85 9.58 -4.81
N ILE A 366 1.82 9.98 -3.98
CA ILE A 366 2.79 11.03 -4.22
C ILE A 366 4.15 10.37 -4.44
N TRP A 367 4.75 10.59 -5.59
CA TRP A 367 6.12 10.17 -5.89
C TRP A 367 7.04 11.37 -5.83
N VAL A 368 8.00 11.39 -4.89
CA VAL A 368 9.03 12.43 -4.76
C VAL A 368 10.26 12.00 -5.57
N LYS A 369 10.82 12.93 -6.38
CA LYS A 369 11.92 12.65 -7.29
C LYS A 369 13.30 12.71 -6.59
#